data_da4721cdfbdc9bcb7ca800726c4fa72c
#
_entry.id   da4721cdfbdc9bcb7ca800726c4fa72c
#
_cell.length_a   1.000
_cell.length_b   1.000
_cell.length_c   1.000
_cell.angle_alpha   90.00
_cell.angle_beta   90.00
_cell.angle_gamma   90.00
#
_symmetry.space_group_name_H-M   'P 1'
#
loop_
_entity.id
_entity.type
_entity.pdbx_description
1 polymer ?
#
loop_
_entity_poly.entity_id
_entity_poly.type
_entity_poly.pdbx_seq_one_letter_code
_entity_poly.pdbx_strand_id
1 'polypeptide(L)'
;MDEIDKKITLLLQEDARMTITEMTEHLHLSRPSVTERLKRLQDTGIIEKYTARISLDAVGKSIQAFLRIENLKIPCKKFEEKIYEEYRILECYRVTGESSYYLKVAVHSMKELEELIDFVIPFGTVKTSMILSSPIPYRPIITD
;
A
#
# COMPACT_ATOMS: atom_id res chain seq x y z
N MET A 1 7.64 -7.76 20.84
CA MET A 1 8.52 -8.16 19.74
C MET A 1 9.94 -8.10 20.25
N ASP A 2 10.73 -9.16 20.15
CA ASP A 2 12.13 -9.18 20.58
C ASP A 2 13.07 -8.84 19.38
N GLU A 3 14.39 -8.72 19.65
CA GLU A 3 15.38 -8.35 18.61
C GLU A 3 15.44 -9.35 17.44
N ILE A 4 15.13 -10.62 17.68
CA ILE A 4 15.09 -11.63 16.64
C ILE A 4 13.84 -11.42 15.75
N ASP A 5 12.71 -11.11 16.34
CA ASP A 5 11.48 -10.82 15.60
C ASP A 5 11.66 -9.58 14.71
N LYS A 6 12.34 -8.54 15.21
CA LYS A 6 12.70 -7.35 14.42
C LYS A 6 13.57 -7.72 13.21
N LYS A 7 14.57 -8.57 13.40
CA LYS A 7 15.41 -9.07 12.30
C LYS A 7 14.60 -9.87 11.27
N ILE A 8 13.71 -10.75 11.72
CA ILE A 8 12.82 -11.50 10.83
C ILE A 8 11.98 -10.55 9.98
N THR A 9 11.37 -9.53 10.61
CA THR A 9 10.55 -8.58 9.87
C THR A 9 11.34 -7.75 8.86
N LEU A 10 12.59 -7.39 9.17
CA LEU A 10 13.47 -6.68 8.22
C LEU A 10 13.82 -7.58 7.03
N LEU A 11 14.27 -8.81 7.28
CA LEU A 11 14.62 -9.76 6.22
C LEU A 11 13.45 -9.98 5.26
N LEU A 12 12.23 -10.14 5.79
CA LEU A 12 11.03 -10.35 4.96
C LEU A 12 10.58 -9.09 4.21
N GLN A 13 10.88 -7.91 4.71
CA GLN A 13 10.62 -6.67 3.98
C GLN A 13 11.61 -6.46 2.82
N GLU A 14 12.83 -7.01 2.93
CA GLU A 14 13.83 -7.01 1.87
C GLU A 14 13.53 -8.10 0.83
N ASP A 15 13.28 -9.33 1.29
CA ASP A 15 12.89 -10.45 0.43
C ASP A 15 11.78 -11.29 1.07
N ALA A 16 10.54 -11.04 0.65
CA ALA A 16 9.38 -11.81 1.09
C ALA A 16 9.38 -13.29 0.64
N ARG A 17 10.30 -13.69 -0.25
CA ARG A 17 10.47 -15.06 -0.72
C ARG A 17 11.55 -15.83 0.04
N MET A 18 12.26 -15.18 0.97
CA MET A 18 13.28 -15.83 1.80
C MET A 18 12.72 -17.08 2.47
N THR A 19 13.40 -18.20 2.29
CA THR A 19 13.01 -19.48 2.85
C THR A 19 13.33 -19.57 4.34
N ILE A 20 12.66 -20.48 5.05
CA ILE A 20 12.97 -20.75 6.46
C ILE A 20 14.43 -21.19 6.61
N THR A 21 14.99 -21.95 5.66
CA THR A 21 16.39 -22.39 5.70
C THR A 21 17.34 -21.19 5.65
N GLU A 22 17.16 -20.27 4.71
CA GLU A 22 17.93 -19.05 4.62
C GLU A 22 17.82 -18.20 5.90
N MET A 23 16.61 -18.06 6.45
CA MET A 23 16.41 -17.37 7.72
C MET A 23 17.17 -18.01 8.88
N THR A 24 17.23 -19.38 8.94
CA THR A 24 18.00 -20.05 10.00
C THR A 24 19.47 -19.74 9.93
N GLU A 25 20.04 -19.60 8.74
CA GLU A 25 21.43 -19.21 8.52
C GLU A 25 21.69 -17.76 8.96
N HIS A 26 20.81 -16.83 8.55
CA HIS A 26 20.92 -15.42 8.93
C HIS A 26 20.76 -15.16 10.43
N LEU A 27 19.88 -15.91 11.08
CA LEU A 27 19.50 -15.69 12.48
C LEU A 27 20.25 -16.60 13.46
N HIS A 28 20.97 -17.63 12.96
CA HIS A 28 21.59 -18.69 13.77
C HIS A 28 20.61 -19.40 14.70
N LEU A 29 19.42 -19.71 14.17
CA LEU A 29 18.34 -20.38 14.89
C LEU A 29 17.95 -21.71 14.24
N SER A 30 17.29 -22.58 15.01
CA SER A 30 16.72 -23.82 14.47
C SER A 30 15.47 -23.53 13.62
N ARG A 31 15.17 -24.40 12.65
CA ARG A 31 13.94 -24.29 11.81
C ARG A 31 12.66 -24.21 12.62
N PRO A 32 12.43 -25.05 13.66
CA PRO A 32 11.25 -24.93 14.51
C PRO A 32 11.12 -23.55 15.15
N SER A 33 12.22 -22.99 15.66
CA SER A 33 12.21 -21.66 16.29
C SER A 33 11.83 -20.55 15.31
N VAL A 34 12.38 -20.56 14.10
CA VAL A 34 12.02 -19.58 13.05
C VAL A 34 10.54 -19.74 12.65
N THR A 35 10.09 -20.99 12.46
CA THR A 35 8.71 -21.29 12.07
C THR A 35 7.70 -20.80 13.12
N GLU A 36 7.97 -21.05 14.39
CA GLU A 36 7.12 -20.61 15.49
C GLU A 36 7.02 -19.08 15.57
N ARG A 37 8.17 -18.39 15.42
CA ARG A 37 8.22 -16.93 15.40
C ARG A 37 7.45 -16.33 14.24
N LEU A 38 7.63 -16.85 13.03
CA LEU A 38 6.89 -16.43 11.84
C LEU A 38 5.38 -16.57 12.06
N LYS A 39 4.94 -17.72 12.57
CA LYS A 39 3.53 -17.96 12.88
C LYS A 39 3.03 -16.92 13.89
N ARG A 40 3.74 -16.69 14.98
CA ARG A 40 3.36 -15.69 15.99
C ARG A 40 3.26 -14.27 15.40
N LEU A 41 4.21 -13.85 14.55
CA LEU A 41 4.20 -12.55 13.91
C LEU A 41 3.00 -12.38 12.98
N GLN A 42 2.56 -13.45 12.30
CA GLN A 42 1.33 -13.46 11.51
C GLN A 42 0.08 -13.47 12.40
N ASP A 43 0.01 -14.34 13.39
CA ASP A 43 -1.14 -14.47 14.29
C ASP A 43 -1.40 -13.18 15.09
N THR A 44 -0.35 -12.41 15.38
CA THR A 44 -0.44 -11.11 16.06
C THR A 44 -0.65 -9.93 15.10
N GLY A 45 -0.71 -10.15 13.79
CA GLY A 45 -0.92 -9.11 12.79
C GLY A 45 0.29 -8.20 12.53
N ILE A 46 1.47 -8.53 13.09
CA ILE A 46 2.72 -7.79 12.79
C ILE A 46 3.11 -8.00 11.32
N ILE A 47 2.98 -9.23 10.82
CA ILE A 47 3.04 -9.54 9.41
C ILE A 47 1.60 -9.66 8.91
N GLU A 48 1.13 -8.65 8.20
CA GLU A 48 -0.23 -8.62 7.65
C GLU A 48 -0.38 -9.57 6.46
N LYS A 49 0.59 -9.57 5.56
CA LYS A 49 0.60 -10.40 4.33
C LYS A 49 1.98 -10.43 3.68
N TYR A 50 2.20 -11.46 2.86
CA TYR A 50 3.31 -11.51 1.89
C TYR A 50 2.78 -11.07 0.53
N THR A 51 3.46 -10.12 -0.11
CA THR A 51 3.02 -9.58 -1.40
C THR A 51 4.21 -9.17 -2.26
N ALA A 52 4.04 -9.18 -3.58
CA ALA A 52 5.00 -8.63 -4.51
C ALA A 52 4.65 -7.17 -4.84
N ARG A 53 5.66 -6.30 -4.95
CA ARG A 53 5.50 -4.98 -5.54
C ARG A 53 5.64 -5.08 -7.05
N ILE A 54 4.64 -4.56 -7.74
CA ILE A 54 4.63 -4.54 -9.21
C ILE A 54 5.04 -3.14 -9.67
N SER A 55 5.96 -3.07 -10.64
CA SER A 55 6.33 -1.82 -11.29
C SER A 55 5.16 -1.32 -12.12
N LEU A 56 4.58 -0.18 -11.74
CA LEU A 56 3.48 0.45 -12.47
C LEU A 56 3.91 0.83 -13.90
N ASP A 57 5.13 1.31 -14.06
CA ASP A 57 5.67 1.65 -15.38
C ASP A 57 5.83 0.42 -16.27
N ALA A 58 6.33 -0.70 -15.71
CA ALA A 58 6.51 -1.94 -16.45
C ALA A 58 5.18 -2.56 -16.93
N VAL A 59 4.08 -2.31 -16.22
CA VAL A 59 2.72 -2.74 -16.63
C VAL A 59 1.95 -1.64 -17.36
N GLY A 60 2.64 -0.57 -17.78
CA GLY A 60 2.06 0.50 -18.58
C GLY A 60 1.24 1.54 -17.82
N LYS A 61 1.13 1.47 -16.49
CA LYS A 61 0.42 2.44 -15.66
C LYS A 61 1.35 3.58 -15.20
N SER A 62 1.98 4.26 -16.16
CA SER A 62 2.99 5.29 -15.90
C SER A 62 2.42 6.62 -15.40
N ILE A 63 1.13 6.88 -15.61
CA ILE A 63 0.48 8.09 -15.14
C ILE A 63 -0.07 7.85 -13.73
N GLN A 64 0.55 8.49 -12.76
CA GLN A 64 0.18 8.39 -11.35
C GLN A 64 -0.22 9.76 -10.82
N ALA A 65 -1.23 9.80 -9.96
CA ALA A 65 -1.71 11.03 -9.34
C ALA A 65 -2.27 10.79 -7.94
N PHE A 66 -2.34 11.86 -7.17
CA PHE A 66 -3.20 11.96 -6.00
C PHE A 66 -4.47 12.73 -6.35
N LEU A 67 -5.64 12.14 -6.08
CA LEU A 67 -6.91 12.82 -6.10
C LEU A 67 -7.30 13.15 -4.65
N ARG A 68 -7.43 14.42 -4.34
CA ARG A 68 -7.93 14.89 -3.05
C ARG A 68 -9.42 15.16 -3.17
N ILE A 69 -10.19 14.59 -2.26
CA ILE A 69 -11.64 14.75 -2.22
C ILE A 69 -11.99 15.68 -1.07
N GLU A 70 -12.59 16.81 -1.42
CA GLU A 70 -13.06 17.83 -0.49
C GLU A 70 -14.58 17.97 -0.60
N ASN A 71 -15.22 18.56 0.40
CA ASN A 71 -16.66 18.82 0.39
C ASN A 71 -17.50 17.62 -0.04
N LEU A 72 -17.27 16.47 0.62
CA LEU A 72 -17.95 15.23 0.28
C LEU A 72 -19.46 15.40 0.32
N LYS A 73 -20.16 15.05 -0.76
CA LYS A 73 -21.59 15.22 -0.97
C LYS A 73 -22.44 14.02 -0.55
N ILE A 74 -21.81 12.90 -0.23
CA ILE A 74 -22.44 11.65 0.17
C ILE A 74 -21.82 11.14 1.47
N PRO A 75 -22.51 10.28 2.24
CA PRO A 75 -21.92 9.67 3.44
C PRO A 75 -20.61 8.93 3.12
N CYS A 76 -19.62 9.03 4.02
CA CYS A 76 -18.30 8.40 3.86
C CYS A 76 -18.39 6.92 3.46
N LYS A 77 -19.22 6.16 4.17
CA LYS A 77 -19.40 4.73 3.88
C LYS A 77 -19.87 4.46 2.44
N LYS A 78 -20.81 5.27 1.95
CA LYS A 78 -21.26 5.16 0.55
C LYS A 78 -20.18 5.53 -0.46
N PHE A 79 -19.35 6.51 -0.14
CA PHE A 79 -18.21 6.86 -0.97
C PHE A 79 -17.21 5.71 -1.02
N GLU A 80 -16.84 5.15 0.13
CA GLU A 80 -15.91 4.02 0.25
C GLU A 80 -16.41 2.80 -0.54
N GLU A 81 -17.71 2.46 -0.45
CA GLU A 81 -18.35 1.40 -1.25
C GLU A 81 -18.24 1.66 -2.77
N LYS A 82 -18.41 2.93 -3.21
CA LYS A 82 -18.34 3.30 -4.63
C LYS A 82 -16.96 3.19 -5.23
N ILE A 83 -15.93 3.54 -4.46
CA ILE A 83 -14.54 3.52 -4.94
C ILE A 83 -13.88 2.14 -4.77
N TYR A 84 -14.46 1.25 -3.96
CA TYR A 84 -13.85 -0.05 -3.62
C TYR A 84 -13.59 -0.92 -4.86
N GLU A 85 -14.48 -0.91 -5.83
CA GLU A 85 -14.37 -1.71 -7.06
C GLU A 85 -13.56 -1.01 -8.18
N GLU A 86 -13.17 0.25 -7.96
CA GLU A 86 -12.44 1.03 -8.96
C GLU A 86 -10.95 0.67 -8.94
N TYR A 87 -10.53 -0.23 -9.81
CA TYR A 87 -9.18 -0.82 -9.85
C TYR A 87 -8.06 0.17 -10.20
N ARG A 88 -8.38 1.37 -10.70
CA ARG A 88 -7.42 2.45 -10.94
C ARG A 88 -7.02 3.16 -9.66
N ILE A 89 -7.81 3.01 -8.59
CA ILE A 89 -7.49 3.49 -7.25
C ILE A 89 -6.67 2.43 -6.53
N LEU A 90 -5.39 2.71 -6.30
CA LEU A 90 -4.47 1.78 -5.65
C LEU A 90 -4.52 1.86 -4.13
N GLU A 91 -4.72 3.07 -3.60
CA GLU A 91 -4.74 3.35 -2.17
C GLU A 91 -5.77 4.44 -1.89
N CYS A 92 -6.46 4.33 -0.75
CA CYS A 92 -7.42 5.32 -0.28
C CYS A 92 -7.18 5.59 1.20
N TYR A 93 -7.00 6.87 1.53
CA TYR A 93 -6.79 7.32 2.90
C TYR A 93 -7.88 8.30 3.28
N ARG A 94 -8.61 8.00 4.36
CA ARG A 94 -9.48 8.96 5.01
C ARG A 94 -8.62 9.85 5.91
N VAL A 95 -8.74 11.16 5.78
CA VAL A 95 -7.87 12.11 6.46
C VAL A 95 -8.68 13.14 7.25
N THR A 96 -8.01 13.82 8.17
CA THR A 96 -8.55 14.98 8.87
C THR A 96 -8.12 16.27 8.18
N GLY A 97 -8.87 17.38 8.37
CA GLY A 97 -8.59 18.68 7.79
C GLY A 97 -9.55 19.03 6.66
N GLU A 98 -9.10 19.82 5.70
CA GLU A 98 -9.95 20.32 4.59
C GLU A 98 -10.37 19.21 3.63
N SER A 99 -9.51 18.24 3.40
CA SER A 99 -9.81 17.08 2.55
C SER A 99 -10.42 15.95 3.36
N SER A 100 -11.38 15.24 2.77
CA SER A 100 -11.98 14.04 3.37
C SER A 100 -11.18 12.79 3.04
N TYR A 101 -10.66 12.69 1.81
CA TYR A 101 -9.92 11.54 1.31
C TYR A 101 -8.76 11.93 0.41
N TYR A 102 -7.71 11.11 0.43
CA TYR A 102 -6.64 11.08 -0.56
C TYR A 102 -6.68 9.72 -1.26
N LEU A 103 -6.80 9.74 -2.57
CA LEU A 103 -6.74 8.55 -3.42
C LEU A 103 -5.43 8.57 -4.19
N LYS A 104 -4.65 7.52 -4.13
CA LYS A 104 -3.52 7.31 -5.03
C LYS A 104 -3.98 6.46 -6.20
N VAL A 105 -3.81 6.99 -7.40
CA VAL A 105 -4.32 6.38 -8.62
C VAL A 105 -3.20 6.12 -9.63
N ALA A 106 -3.38 5.11 -10.48
CA ALA A 106 -2.47 4.83 -11.57
C ALA A 106 -3.24 4.36 -12.82
N VAL A 107 -2.93 4.98 -13.95
CA VAL A 107 -3.63 4.77 -15.22
C VAL A 107 -2.64 4.70 -16.41
N HIS A 108 -3.12 4.21 -17.55
CA HIS A 108 -2.31 4.08 -18.77
C HIS A 108 -2.26 5.37 -19.61
N SER A 109 -3.26 6.25 -19.49
CA SER A 109 -3.37 7.45 -20.31
C SER A 109 -4.03 8.60 -19.56
N MET A 110 -3.81 9.83 -20.07
CA MET A 110 -4.50 11.01 -19.55
C MET A 110 -6.02 10.92 -19.73
N LYS A 111 -6.48 10.23 -20.78
CA LYS A 111 -7.90 10.00 -21.00
C LYS A 111 -8.50 9.12 -19.88
N GLU A 112 -7.81 8.05 -19.49
CA GLU A 112 -8.25 7.24 -18.34
C GLU A 112 -8.25 8.02 -17.04
N LEU A 113 -7.31 8.95 -16.86
CA LEU A 113 -7.31 9.83 -15.69
C LEU A 113 -8.52 10.77 -15.69
N GLU A 114 -8.84 11.37 -16.83
CA GLU A 114 -10.03 12.20 -17.01
C GLU A 114 -11.31 11.41 -16.68
N GLU A 115 -11.47 10.23 -17.25
CA GLU A 115 -12.60 9.33 -16.97
C GLU A 115 -12.73 8.97 -15.48
N LEU A 116 -11.58 8.76 -14.80
CA LEU A 116 -11.58 8.49 -13.36
C LEU A 116 -11.97 9.74 -12.54
N ILE A 117 -11.50 10.91 -12.95
CA ILE A 117 -11.87 12.18 -12.30
C ILE A 117 -13.38 12.41 -12.47
N ASP A 118 -13.92 12.22 -13.67
CA ASP A 118 -15.35 12.35 -13.96
C ASP A 118 -16.20 11.38 -13.13
N PHE A 119 -15.70 10.17 -12.91
CA PHE A 119 -16.34 9.19 -12.03
C PHE A 119 -16.42 9.68 -10.58
N VAL A 120 -15.40 10.41 -10.11
CA VAL A 120 -15.30 10.85 -8.69
C VAL A 120 -15.98 12.20 -8.44
N ILE A 121 -16.01 13.12 -9.42
CA ILE A 121 -16.60 14.48 -9.32
C ILE A 121 -18.01 14.51 -8.69
N PRO A 122 -18.95 13.58 -9.01
CA PRO A 122 -20.27 13.59 -8.38
C PRO A 122 -20.25 13.45 -6.86
N PHE A 123 -19.19 12.90 -6.30
CA PHE A 123 -19.10 12.62 -4.87
C PHE A 123 -18.49 13.76 -4.04
N GLY A 124 -17.83 14.74 -4.67
CA GLY A 124 -17.20 15.85 -3.97
C GLY A 124 -16.42 16.78 -4.89
N THR A 125 -15.66 17.68 -4.32
CA THR A 125 -14.70 18.52 -5.06
C THR A 125 -13.40 17.75 -5.21
N VAL A 126 -12.94 17.56 -6.45
CA VAL A 126 -11.72 16.82 -6.77
C VAL A 126 -10.58 17.78 -7.08
N LYS A 127 -9.45 17.62 -6.38
CA LYS A 127 -8.19 18.31 -6.71
C LYS A 127 -7.15 17.27 -7.09
N THR A 128 -6.59 17.38 -8.28
CA THR A 128 -5.62 16.42 -8.83
C THR A 128 -4.19 16.97 -8.69
N SER A 129 -3.29 16.11 -8.20
CA SER A 129 -1.84 16.37 -8.17
C SER A 129 -1.11 15.23 -8.86
N MET A 130 -0.47 15.51 -9.99
CA MET A 130 0.34 14.53 -10.72
C MET A 130 1.59 14.17 -9.92
N ILE A 131 1.92 12.89 -9.86
CA ILE A 131 3.18 12.42 -9.28
C ILE A 131 4.25 12.50 -10.37
N LEU A 132 5.20 13.39 -10.22
CA LEU A 132 6.31 13.55 -11.18
C LEU A 132 7.43 12.52 -10.92
N SER A 133 7.70 12.25 -9.67
CA SER A 133 8.69 11.25 -9.24
C SER A 133 8.39 10.80 -7.81
N SER A 134 8.93 9.66 -7.42
CA SER A 134 8.88 9.17 -6.05
C SER A 134 10.31 8.88 -5.56
N PRO A 135 11.02 9.87 -4.97
CA PRO A 135 12.40 9.69 -4.49
C PRO A 135 12.54 8.59 -3.44
N ILE A 136 11.48 8.32 -2.70
CA ILE A 136 11.39 7.22 -1.72
C ILE A 136 10.13 6.42 -2.05
N PRO A 137 10.18 5.51 -3.02
CA PRO A 137 9.00 4.73 -3.44
C PRO A 137 8.54 3.74 -2.37
N TYR A 138 9.46 3.27 -1.56
CA TYR A 138 9.22 2.39 -0.41
C TYR A 138 10.47 2.37 0.47
N ARG A 139 10.25 2.26 1.75
CA ARG A 139 11.31 2.02 2.73
C ARG A 139 10.80 0.98 3.74
N PRO A 140 11.61 -0.05 4.07
CA PRO A 140 11.29 -0.97 5.15
C PRO A 140 11.01 -0.23 6.46
N ILE A 141 10.01 -0.69 7.19
CA ILE A 141 9.69 -0.16 8.51
C ILE A 141 10.74 -0.71 9.50
N ILE A 142 11.46 0.20 10.14
CA ILE A 142 12.36 -0.15 11.24
C ILE A 142 11.52 -0.10 12.51
N THR A 143 11.52 -1.18 13.26
CA THR A 143 10.81 -1.28 14.54
C THR A 143 11.83 -1.08 15.67
N ASP A 144 11.64 -0.03 16.45
CA ASP A 144 12.46 0.28 17.63
C ASP A 144 12.26 -0.74 18.76
#